data_0ad5fdef38f8142b52e3084b0b5aea71
#
_entry.id   0ad5fdef38f8142b52e3084b0b5aea71
#
_cell.length_a   1.000
_cell.length_b   1.000
_cell.length_c   1.000
_cell.angle_alpha   90.00
_cell.angle_beta   90.00
_cell.angle_gamma   90.00
#
_symmetry.space_group_name_H-M   'P 1'
#
loop_
_entity.id
_entity.type
_entity.pdbx_description
1 polymer ?
#
loop_
_entity_poly.entity_id
_entity_poly.type
_entity_poly.pdbx_seq_one_letter_code
_entity_poly.pdbx_strand_id
1 'polypeptide(L)'
;MPLDTIHDFNCQLLAPLPHQRYQHEPILDYATDERVRARFGWQAVFSKTLFLKFKDGRFALLLTHQGGRLDNKAVKAALGAKPSICTAEEMQAEIGCLPGAVCPFLRRADIPLLVDSALLAHDAFTWTPGRPEQTFILATEHLPRVLAQLPCQVSYLTTIQA
;
A
#
# COMPACT_ATOMS: atom_id res chain seq x y z
N MET A 1 11.76 -7.60 -14.54
CA MET A 1 10.61 -8.11 -13.78
C MET A 1 9.91 -6.95 -13.07
N PRO A 2 8.60 -6.77 -13.23
CA PRO A 2 7.89 -5.66 -12.58
C PRO A 2 8.07 -5.59 -11.06
N LEU A 3 8.08 -6.75 -10.39
CA LEU A 3 8.26 -6.79 -8.93
C LEU A 3 9.64 -6.31 -8.50
N ASP A 4 10.67 -6.60 -9.28
CA ASP A 4 12.03 -6.12 -8.98
C ASP A 4 12.12 -4.60 -9.15
N THR A 5 11.47 -4.05 -10.16
CA THR A 5 11.42 -2.61 -10.39
C THR A 5 10.71 -1.91 -9.24
N ILE A 6 9.59 -2.46 -8.77
CA ILE A 6 8.86 -1.93 -7.61
C ILE A 6 9.74 -2.01 -6.36
N HIS A 7 10.39 -3.14 -6.14
CA HIS A 7 11.28 -3.33 -5.00
C HIS A 7 12.41 -2.30 -5.00
N ASP A 8 13.08 -2.12 -6.13
CA ASP A 8 14.19 -1.16 -6.24
C ASP A 8 13.74 0.26 -5.97
N PHE A 9 12.56 0.64 -6.48
CA PHE A 9 12.00 1.96 -6.22
C PHE A 9 11.73 2.17 -4.73
N ASN A 10 11.15 1.18 -4.06
CA ASN A 10 10.91 1.26 -2.61
C ASN A 10 12.21 1.36 -1.81
N CYS A 11 13.24 0.64 -2.22
CA CYS A 11 14.56 0.76 -1.60
C CYS A 11 15.12 2.18 -1.74
N GLN A 12 14.95 2.81 -2.90
CA GLN A 12 15.40 4.18 -3.13
C GLN A 12 14.63 5.17 -2.24
N LEU A 13 13.32 5.00 -2.12
CA LEU A 13 12.50 5.85 -1.26
C LEU A 13 12.95 5.83 0.19
N LEU A 14 13.36 4.66 0.68
CA LEU A 14 13.69 4.45 2.09
C LEU A 14 15.16 4.67 2.41
N ALA A 15 16.03 4.78 1.40
CA ALA A 15 17.47 4.89 1.62
C ALA A 15 17.86 5.97 2.65
N PRO A 16 17.25 7.19 2.65
CA PRO A 16 17.59 8.22 3.63
C PRO A 16 16.84 8.10 4.97
N LEU A 17 15.98 7.08 5.14
CA LEU A 17 15.10 6.97 6.31
C LEU A 17 15.41 5.73 7.13
N PRO A 18 15.30 5.81 8.47
CA PRO A 18 15.35 4.60 9.29
C PRO A 18 14.17 3.70 8.95
N HIS A 19 14.42 2.42 8.73
CA HIS A 19 13.39 1.43 8.43
C HIS A 19 13.93 0.04 8.70
N GLN A 20 13.04 -0.96 8.69
CA GLN A 20 13.39 -2.36 8.88
C GLN A 20 12.98 -3.15 7.64
N ARG A 21 13.79 -4.13 7.27
CA ARG A 21 13.54 -5.03 6.16
C ARG A 21 13.63 -6.46 6.64
N TYR A 22 12.65 -7.27 6.25
CA TYR A 22 12.60 -8.68 6.61
C TYR A 22 12.42 -9.53 5.37
N GLN A 23 13.06 -10.69 5.38
CA GLN A 23 12.91 -11.71 4.35
C GLN A 23 12.29 -12.95 4.99
N HIS A 24 11.34 -13.54 4.29
CA HIS A 24 10.54 -14.65 4.79
C HIS A 24 9.90 -15.42 3.63
N GLU A 25 9.09 -16.44 3.95
CA GLU A 25 8.27 -17.10 2.95
C GLU A 25 7.27 -16.12 2.31
N PRO A 26 6.82 -16.36 1.05
CA PRO A 26 5.88 -15.45 0.41
C PRO A 26 4.61 -15.25 1.23
N ILE A 27 4.26 -13.97 1.47
CA ILE A 27 3.02 -13.61 2.15
C ILE A 27 2.01 -13.17 1.08
N LEU A 28 1.02 -14.02 0.83
CA LEU A 28 -0.04 -13.77 -0.14
C LEU A 28 -1.43 -13.78 0.50
N ASP A 29 -1.49 -14.01 1.82
CA ASP A 29 -2.74 -13.99 2.57
C ASP A 29 -2.50 -13.54 4.01
N TYR A 30 -3.59 -13.21 4.69
CA TYR A 30 -3.52 -12.67 6.06
C TYR A 30 -3.01 -13.71 7.07
N ALA A 31 -3.37 -14.99 6.90
CA ALA A 31 -2.95 -16.02 7.83
C ALA A 31 -1.43 -16.20 7.83
N THR A 32 -0.80 -16.15 6.64
CA THR A 32 0.65 -16.20 6.52
C THR A 32 1.29 -14.96 7.14
N ASP A 33 0.69 -13.80 6.92
CA ASP A 33 1.16 -12.52 7.49
C ASP A 33 1.18 -12.60 9.02
N GLU A 34 0.12 -13.13 9.64
CA GLU A 34 0.07 -13.30 11.08
C GLU A 34 1.16 -14.24 11.61
N ARG A 35 1.41 -15.36 10.91
CA ARG A 35 2.45 -16.29 11.33
C ARG A 35 3.84 -15.66 11.27
N VAL A 36 4.14 -14.93 10.20
CA VAL A 36 5.42 -14.26 10.04
C VAL A 36 5.58 -13.16 11.09
N ARG A 37 4.53 -12.37 11.32
CA ARG A 37 4.54 -11.34 12.36
C ARG A 37 4.85 -11.93 13.73
N ALA A 38 4.21 -13.02 14.08
CA ALA A 38 4.44 -13.68 15.36
C ALA A 38 5.87 -14.19 15.50
N ARG A 39 6.43 -14.73 14.39
CA ARG A 39 7.80 -15.23 14.36
C ARG A 39 8.82 -14.13 14.63
N PHE A 40 8.63 -12.96 14.02
CA PHE A 40 9.56 -11.84 14.16
C PHE A 40 9.21 -10.88 15.29
N GLY A 41 8.02 -11.00 15.88
CA GLY A 41 7.59 -10.13 16.97
C GLY A 41 7.27 -8.70 16.54
N TRP A 42 6.81 -8.49 15.31
CA TRP A 42 6.49 -7.15 14.81
C TRP A 42 5.36 -6.50 15.62
N GLN A 43 5.57 -5.25 16.02
CA GLN A 43 4.57 -4.44 16.71
C GLN A 43 3.84 -3.49 15.77
N ALA A 44 4.35 -3.31 14.57
CA ALA A 44 3.75 -2.44 13.56
C ALA A 44 2.39 -2.97 13.09
N VAL A 45 1.48 -2.07 12.73
CA VAL A 45 0.19 -2.46 12.16
C VAL A 45 0.38 -2.98 10.74
N PHE A 46 -0.38 -4.02 10.35
CA PHE A 46 -0.42 -4.45 8.96
C PHE A 46 -1.11 -3.37 8.12
N SER A 47 -0.45 -2.92 7.08
CA SER A 47 -1.12 -2.11 6.08
C SER A 47 -1.86 -3.03 5.11
N LYS A 48 -2.81 -2.42 4.41
CA LYS A 48 -3.57 -3.05 3.35
C LYS A 48 -3.63 -2.06 2.20
N THR A 49 -3.33 -2.54 1.00
CA THR A 49 -3.37 -1.69 -0.20
C THR A 49 -4.40 -2.26 -1.16
N LEU A 50 -5.34 -1.41 -1.57
CA LEU A 50 -6.36 -1.76 -2.56
C LEU A 50 -6.03 -1.10 -3.87
N PHE A 51 -6.17 -1.85 -4.98
CA PHE A 51 -6.04 -1.32 -6.32
C PHE A 51 -7.43 -1.10 -6.91
N LEU A 52 -7.72 0.15 -7.25
CA LEU A 52 -9.05 0.61 -7.63
C LEU A 52 -9.10 0.97 -9.11
N LYS A 53 -10.27 0.78 -9.72
CA LYS A 53 -10.55 1.22 -11.08
C LYS A 53 -11.79 2.08 -11.11
N PHE A 54 -11.87 2.91 -12.16
CA PHE A 54 -13.02 3.78 -12.42
C PHE A 54 -13.54 3.51 -13.83
N LYS A 55 -14.81 3.81 -14.04
CA LYS A 55 -15.47 3.58 -15.36
C LYS A 55 -14.80 4.35 -16.50
N ASP A 56 -14.14 5.47 -16.19
CA ASP A 56 -13.45 6.30 -17.17
C ASP A 56 -12.05 5.78 -17.54
N GLY A 57 -11.64 4.61 -17.02
CA GLY A 57 -10.35 3.99 -17.35
C GLY A 57 -9.23 4.37 -16.42
N ARG A 58 -9.45 5.25 -15.44
CA ARG A 58 -8.43 5.58 -14.44
C ARG A 58 -8.27 4.49 -13.40
N PHE A 59 -7.11 4.48 -12.75
CA PHE A 59 -6.81 3.62 -11.61
C PHE A 59 -6.36 4.46 -10.42
N ALA A 60 -6.43 3.89 -9.21
CA ALA A 60 -5.91 4.50 -8.00
C ALA A 60 -5.49 3.43 -7.00
N LEU A 61 -4.60 3.81 -6.08
CA LEU A 61 -4.22 2.97 -4.94
C LEU A 61 -4.80 3.58 -3.66
N LEU A 62 -5.25 2.72 -2.77
CA LEU A 62 -5.66 3.13 -1.42
C LEU A 62 -4.82 2.38 -0.39
N LEU A 63 -4.04 3.12 0.38
CA LEU A 63 -3.26 2.59 1.50
C LEU A 63 -4.06 2.77 2.78
N THR A 64 -4.45 1.67 3.41
CA THR A 64 -5.17 1.64 4.67
C THR A 64 -4.55 0.60 5.60
N HIS A 65 -5.14 0.37 6.76
CA HIS A 65 -4.69 -0.67 7.68
C HIS A 65 -5.52 -1.94 7.51
N GLN A 66 -4.99 -3.06 8.02
CA GLN A 66 -5.73 -4.31 8.02
C GLN A 66 -7.04 -4.13 8.80
N GLY A 67 -8.15 -4.55 8.19
CA GLY A 67 -9.48 -4.32 8.72
C GLY A 67 -10.13 -3.02 8.24
N GLY A 68 -9.38 -2.14 7.59
CA GLY A 68 -9.94 -0.95 6.96
C GLY A 68 -10.83 -1.32 5.78
N ARG A 69 -11.89 -0.54 5.57
CA ARG A 69 -12.85 -0.77 4.49
C ARG A 69 -12.77 0.34 3.47
N LEU A 70 -13.08 -0.02 2.22
CA LEU A 70 -13.21 0.97 1.16
C LEU A 70 -14.42 1.88 1.42
N ASP A 71 -14.17 3.17 1.54
CA ASP A 71 -15.21 4.18 1.66
C ASP A 71 -15.43 4.80 0.27
N ASN A 72 -16.45 4.31 -0.44
CA ASN A 72 -16.75 4.77 -1.79
C ASN A 72 -17.05 6.27 -1.85
N LYS A 73 -17.71 6.82 -0.82
CA LYS A 73 -18.02 8.25 -0.78
C LYS A 73 -16.79 9.10 -0.63
N ALA A 74 -15.86 8.70 0.25
CA ALA A 74 -14.62 9.43 0.45
C ALA A 74 -13.75 9.40 -0.82
N VAL A 75 -13.66 8.26 -1.49
CA VAL A 75 -12.90 8.15 -2.74
C VAL A 75 -13.54 8.99 -3.84
N LYS A 76 -14.87 8.96 -3.96
CA LYS A 76 -15.59 9.77 -4.94
C LYS A 76 -15.36 11.27 -4.69
N ALA A 77 -15.36 11.70 -3.43
CA ALA A 77 -15.09 13.09 -3.09
C ALA A 77 -13.66 13.49 -3.47
N ALA A 78 -12.69 12.60 -3.30
CA ALA A 78 -11.29 12.88 -3.60
C ALA A 78 -10.96 12.83 -5.09
N LEU A 79 -11.53 11.87 -5.83
CA LEU A 79 -11.16 11.59 -7.22
C LEU A 79 -12.26 11.85 -8.24
N GLY A 80 -13.44 12.25 -7.79
CA GLY A 80 -14.54 12.65 -8.67
C GLY A 80 -15.37 11.51 -9.26
N ALA A 81 -15.09 10.26 -8.90
CA ALA A 81 -15.82 9.11 -9.43
C ALA A 81 -15.86 7.98 -8.39
N LYS A 82 -16.88 7.13 -8.52
CA LYS A 82 -17.05 5.95 -7.67
C LYS A 82 -16.08 4.85 -8.09
N PRO A 83 -15.29 4.29 -7.15
CA PRO A 83 -14.35 3.23 -7.46
C PRO A 83 -14.99 1.85 -7.46
N SER A 84 -14.31 0.91 -8.12
CA SER A 84 -14.49 -0.53 -7.96
C SER A 84 -13.12 -1.13 -7.64
N ILE A 85 -13.09 -2.24 -6.91
CA ILE A 85 -11.84 -2.95 -6.65
C ILE A 85 -11.49 -3.77 -7.88
N CYS A 86 -10.25 -3.64 -8.37
CA CYS A 86 -9.78 -4.43 -9.50
C CYS A 86 -9.75 -5.92 -9.16
N THR A 87 -9.98 -6.75 -10.16
CA THR A 87 -9.72 -8.19 -10.03
C THR A 87 -8.22 -8.42 -9.96
N ALA A 88 -7.81 -9.62 -9.50
CA ALA A 88 -6.40 -10.00 -9.48
C ALA A 88 -5.77 -9.91 -10.88
N GLU A 89 -6.50 -10.34 -11.90
CA GLU A 89 -6.02 -10.33 -13.28
C GLU A 89 -5.81 -8.90 -13.80
N GLU A 90 -6.76 -8.01 -13.53
CA GLU A 90 -6.64 -6.59 -13.90
C GLU A 90 -5.45 -5.94 -13.23
N MET A 91 -5.24 -6.21 -11.95
CA MET A 91 -4.14 -5.66 -11.19
C MET A 91 -2.79 -6.16 -11.70
N GLN A 92 -2.65 -7.48 -11.93
CA GLN A 92 -1.42 -8.04 -12.45
C GLN A 92 -1.07 -7.48 -13.84
N ALA A 93 -2.08 -7.31 -14.69
CA ALA A 93 -1.88 -6.76 -16.02
C ALA A 93 -1.42 -5.30 -15.97
N GLU A 94 -1.94 -4.51 -15.03
CA GLU A 94 -1.66 -3.08 -14.98
C GLU A 94 -0.38 -2.74 -14.20
N ILE A 95 -0.18 -3.33 -13.03
CA ILE A 95 0.95 -2.98 -12.15
C ILE A 95 1.86 -4.15 -11.78
N GLY A 96 1.49 -5.38 -12.15
CA GLY A 96 2.33 -6.55 -11.91
C GLY A 96 2.31 -7.11 -10.49
N CYS A 97 1.57 -6.50 -9.57
CA CYS A 97 1.48 -6.99 -8.20
C CYS A 97 0.63 -8.25 -8.10
N LEU A 98 0.99 -9.11 -7.15
CA LEU A 98 0.25 -10.33 -6.86
C LEU A 98 -0.87 -10.05 -5.84
N PRO A 99 -2.00 -10.78 -5.89
CA PRO A 99 -3.04 -10.67 -4.87
C PRO A 99 -2.47 -10.92 -3.48
N GLY A 100 -2.85 -10.10 -2.51
CA GLY A 100 -2.33 -10.18 -1.16
C GLY A 100 -0.95 -9.53 -0.96
N ALA A 101 -0.32 -9.07 -2.05
CA ALA A 101 1.01 -8.48 -2.00
C ALA A 101 1.07 -7.20 -2.87
N VAL A 102 0.10 -6.31 -2.69
CA VAL A 102 0.03 -5.05 -3.43
C VAL A 102 0.91 -4.00 -2.75
N CYS A 103 1.81 -3.39 -3.52
CA CYS A 103 2.66 -2.32 -3.01
C CYS A 103 1.99 -0.96 -3.18
N PRO A 104 1.96 -0.11 -2.14
CA PRO A 104 1.34 1.21 -2.25
C PRO A 104 2.22 2.25 -2.93
N PHE A 105 3.53 2.02 -3.04
CA PHE A 105 4.48 3.02 -3.53
C PHE A 105 5.02 2.61 -4.90
N LEU A 106 4.42 3.15 -5.95
CA LEU A 106 4.76 2.84 -7.33
C LEU A 106 5.34 4.07 -8.04
N ARG A 107 6.21 3.82 -9.01
CA ARG A 107 6.73 4.89 -9.89
C ARG A 107 5.76 5.08 -11.06
N ARG A 108 4.54 5.51 -10.77
CA ARG A 108 3.47 5.73 -11.74
C ARG A 108 2.80 7.06 -11.45
N ALA A 109 3.05 8.06 -12.31
CA ALA A 109 2.47 9.39 -12.16
C ALA A 109 0.96 9.42 -12.42
N ASP A 110 0.46 8.45 -13.19
CA ASP A 110 -0.94 8.36 -13.62
C ASP A 110 -1.84 7.62 -12.63
N ILE A 111 -1.28 7.04 -11.57
CA ILE A 111 -2.04 6.30 -10.55
C ILE A 111 -1.94 7.05 -9.23
N PRO A 112 -2.96 7.85 -8.85
CA PRO A 112 -2.93 8.56 -7.57
C PRO A 112 -2.96 7.59 -6.39
N LEU A 113 -2.37 8.01 -5.28
CA LEU A 113 -2.36 7.29 -4.02
C LEU A 113 -3.25 8.00 -3.02
N LEU A 114 -4.22 7.28 -2.50
CA LEU A 114 -5.05 7.72 -1.39
C LEU A 114 -4.52 7.07 -0.11
N VAL A 115 -4.36 7.86 0.94
CA VAL A 115 -3.88 7.37 2.24
C VAL A 115 -4.99 7.54 3.27
N ASP A 116 -5.39 6.43 3.88
CA ASP A 116 -6.36 6.48 4.96
C ASP A 116 -5.70 7.10 6.20
N SER A 117 -6.24 8.21 6.67
CA SER A 117 -5.69 8.90 7.83
C SER A 117 -5.70 8.06 9.11
N ALA A 118 -6.55 7.04 9.18
CA ALA A 118 -6.56 6.11 10.31
C ALA A 118 -5.24 5.34 10.46
N LEU A 119 -4.49 5.15 9.36
CA LEU A 119 -3.16 4.53 9.42
C LEU A 119 -2.21 5.37 10.26
N LEU A 120 -2.36 6.69 10.23
CA LEU A 120 -1.48 7.62 10.93
C LEU A 120 -1.62 7.57 12.46
N ALA A 121 -2.67 6.93 12.96
CA ALA A 121 -2.86 6.72 14.40
C ALA A 121 -1.94 5.65 14.98
N HIS A 122 -1.29 4.87 14.14
CA HIS A 122 -0.37 3.80 14.53
C HIS A 122 1.08 4.29 14.47
N ASP A 123 1.94 3.81 15.36
CA ASP A 123 3.33 4.24 15.43
C ASP A 123 4.15 3.78 14.23
N ALA A 124 3.84 2.62 13.69
CA ALA A 124 4.56 2.05 12.56
C ALA A 124 3.64 1.12 11.76
N PHE A 125 3.97 0.90 10.51
CA PHE A 125 3.20 0.01 9.65
C PHE A 125 4.12 -0.84 8.79
N THR A 126 3.59 -1.99 8.34
CA THR A 126 4.28 -2.90 7.43
C THR A 126 3.69 -2.78 6.03
N TRP A 127 4.48 -3.07 5.02
CA TRP A 127 3.96 -3.26 3.65
C TRP A 127 4.88 -4.17 2.85
N THR A 128 4.34 -4.65 1.73
CA THR A 128 5.10 -5.46 0.78
C THR A 128 5.71 -4.55 -0.28
N PRO A 129 7.03 -4.54 -0.42
CA PRO A 129 7.70 -3.66 -1.39
C PRO A 129 7.78 -4.24 -2.80
N GLY A 130 6.76 -4.97 -3.23
CA GLY A 130 6.69 -5.63 -4.53
C GLY A 130 6.84 -7.14 -4.45
N ARG A 131 7.87 -7.62 -3.78
CA ARG A 131 8.10 -9.07 -3.64
C ARG A 131 7.39 -9.61 -2.41
N PRO A 132 6.56 -10.66 -2.55
CA PRO A 132 5.80 -11.21 -1.41
C PRO A 132 6.66 -11.85 -0.33
N GLU A 133 7.91 -12.21 -0.63
CA GLU A 133 8.86 -12.78 0.34
C GLU A 133 9.58 -11.73 1.18
N GLN A 134 9.21 -10.45 1.05
CA GLN A 134 9.80 -9.36 1.82
C GLN A 134 8.74 -8.48 2.46
N THR A 135 9.04 -7.95 3.65
CA THR A 135 8.23 -6.96 4.34
C THR A 135 9.13 -5.83 4.81
N PHE A 136 8.70 -4.60 4.55
CA PHE A 136 9.34 -3.41 5.08
C PHE A 136 8.49 -2.84 6.20
N ILE A 137 9.15 -2.25 7.20
CA ILE A 137 8.49 -1.59 8.33
C ILE A 137 9.03 -0.17 8.44
N LEU A 138 8.13 0.79 8.54
CA LEU A 138 8.47 2.20 8.64
C LEU A 138 7.68 2.83 9.80
N ALA A 139 8.36 3.67 10.59
CA ALA A 139 7.66 4.52 11.55
C ALA A 139 6.75 5.48 10.79
N THR A 140 5.50 5.59 11.25
CA THR A 140 4.47 6.37 10.55
C THR A 140 4.85 7.85 10.41
N GLU A 141 5.63 8.38 11.36
CA GLU A 141 6.12 9.76 11.30
C GLU A 141 6.97 10.05 10.06
N HIS A 142 7.55 9.02 9.43
CA HIS A 142 8.37 9.18 8.21
C HIS A 142 7.56 9.05 6.91
N LEU A 143 6.30 8.66 7.01
CA LEU A 143 5.47 8.47 5.81
C LEU A 143 5.38 9.74 4.94
N PRO A 144 5.19 10.95 5.49
CA PRO A 144 5.14 12.15 4.65
C PRO A 144 6.37 12.35 3.78
N ARG A 145 7.55 11.95 4.24
CA ARG A 145 8.78 12.02 3.45
C ARG A 145 8.78 11.06 2.27
N VAL A 146 8.23 9.86 2.47
CA VAL A 146 8.05 8.89 1.38
C VAL A 146 7.07 9.44 0.36
N LEU A 147 5.94 9.94 0.82
CA LEU A 147 4.89 10.46 -0.06
C LEU A 147 5.38 11.64 -0.89
N ALA A 148 6.24 12.48 -0.34
CA ALA A 148 6.80 13.63 -1.05
C ALA A 148 7.70 13.23 -2.23
N GLN A 149 8.22 11.99 -2.25
CA GLN A 149 9.08 11.49 -3.32
C GLN A 149 8.31 10.77 -4.43
N LEU A 150 7.00 10.56 -4.25
CA LEU A 150 6.21 9.85 -5.25
C LEU A 150 5.88 10.77 -6.43
N PRO A 151 5.89 10.24 -7.67
CA PRO A 151 5.55 11.05 -8.85
C PRO A 151 4.06 11.31 -9.02
N CYS A 152 3.20 10.59 -8.27
CA CYS A 152 1.76 10.68 -8.38
C CYS A 152 1.16 11.70 -7.42
N GLN A 153 -0.12 12.03 -7.66
CA GLN A 153 -0.90 12.82 -6.72
C GLN A 153 -1.19 11.99 -5.47
N VAL A 154 -1.01 12.58 -4.29
CA VAL A 154 -1.31 11.95 -3.00
C VAL A 154 -2.39 12.75 -2.30
N SER A 155 -3.41 12.04 -1.79
CA SER A 155 -4.49 12.64 -1.01
C SER A 155 -4.76 11.81 0.22
N TYR A 156 -5.07 12.49 1.34
CA TYR A 156 -5.46 11.79 2.55
C TYR A 156 -6.98 11.65 2.61
N LEU A 157 -7.46 10.48 3.00
CA LEU A 157 -8.87 10.25 3.24
C LEU A 157 -9.11 10.21 4.74
N THR A 158 -10.11 10.98 5.20
CA THR A 158 -10.61 10.85 6.56
C THR A 158 -11.81 9.93 6.52
N THR A 159 -11.65 8.71 7.03
CA THR A 159 -12.77 7.79 7.16
C THR A 159 -13.51 8.11 8.46
N ILE A 160 -14.81 8.34 8.33
CA ILE A 160 -15.66 8.47 9.51
C ILE A 160 -15.89 7.06 10.03
N GLN A 161 -15.29 6.74 11.15
CA GLN A 161 -15.57 5.49 11.84
C GLN A 161 -16.87 5.63 12.60
N ALA A 162 -17.83 4.90 12.16
CA ALA A 162 -19.09 4.78 12.91
C ALA A 162 -18.87 3.89 14.12
#